data_507019d01c57b79d2e2e6f4ed0979bf4
#
_entry.id   507019d01c57b79d2e2e6f4ed0979bf4
#
_cell.length_a   1.000
_cell.length_b   1.000
_cell.length_c   1.000
_cell.angle_alpha   90.00
_cell.angle_beta   90.00
_cell.angle_gamma   90.00
#
_symmetry.space_group_name_H-M   'P 1'
#
loop_
_entity.id
_entity.type
_entity.pdbx_description
1 polymer ?
#
loop_
_entity_poly.entity_id
_entity_poly.type
_entity_poly.pdbx_seq_one_letter_code
_entity_poly.pdbx_strand_id
1 'polypeptide(L)'
;MSNKLLSSASYADSKPHYHILDGLRGAAALMVVWYHVFEGFAFAEGSAIDVFNHGYLAVDFFFMLSGFVISYAYDDRWNQMSMSDFFKRRLVRLHPMIVMGAIIGLTTFLLGGGVKWDGSVTPVSGVALAFFLTCCFIPAWPGAIHEVRGNGEMFPLNGPSWSLFFEYIGNICYALFIRKLSTKALSWMVAVLGVVYIWFSVGNVSGYESVGVGWTIGDNVNIFGGFLRMMFPFSLGMLLARNFKPVRVRGIFWLAIVLLFALFSVPFFPSVDGICVNGIYEMCCIMLIFPVIVWLGASGVTSDKTSTGVCKFLGDISYPLYIVHYPVMYLFYAWLIKNQLYTLGETWQVVACVYATNVLLAYAALKLYDEPVRRWLAAKLRIGVKK
;
A
#
# COMPACT_ATOMS: atom_id res chain seq x y z
N MET A 1 -42.16 16.21 3.31
CA MET A 1 -41.07 16.88 4.07
C MET A 1 -39.75 16.26 3.69
N SER A 2 -39.01 16.99 2.90
CA SER A 2 -37.80 16.52 2.16
C SER A 2 -36.63 16.32 3.10
N ASN A 3 -35.94 15.18 2.96
CA ASN A 3 -34.68 14.81 3.61
C ASN A 3 -33.54 15.79 3.30
N LYS A 4 -33.48 16.89 4.00
CA LYS A 4 -32.39 17.88 3.98
C LYS A 4 -31.36 17.65 5.09
N LEU A 5 -31.12 16.41 5.53
CA LEU A 5 -30.30 16.10 6.71
C LEU A 5 -29.01 15.34 6.43
N LEU A 6 -28.43 15.39 5.22
CA LEU A 6 -27.15 14.76 4.94
C LEU A 6 -26.20 15.59 4.07
N SER A 7 -26.06 16.88 4.37
CA SER A 7 -24.96 17.67 3.77
C SER A 7 -24.16 18.43 4.82
N SER A 8 -23.71 17.75 5.89
CA SER A 8 -22.51 18.18 6.57
C SER A 8 -21.32 17.65 5.75
N ALA A 9 -21.07 18.28 4.61
CA ALA A 9 -19.88 18.01 3.83
C ALA A 9 -18.67 18.08 4.77
N SER A 10 -17.96 16.98 4.93
CA SER A 10 -16.67 17.03 5.62
C SER A 10 -15.77 18.00 4.88
N TYR A 11 -14.81 18.65 5.54
CA TYR A 11 -13.90 19.59 4.85
C TYR A 11 -13.18 18.95 3.64
N ALA A 12 -13.02 17.62 3.62
CA ALA A 12 -12.49 16.89 2.48
C ALA A 12 -13.44 16.91 1.26
N ASP A 13 -14.75 16.94 1.48
CA ASP A 13 -15.77 16.84 0.43
C ASP A 13 -15.98 18.14 -0.36
N SER A 14 -15.37 19.26 0.06
CA SER A 14 -15.49 20.54 -0.61
C SER A 14 -14.51 20.77 -1.77
N LYS A 15 -13.49 19.91 -1.90
CA LYS A 15 -12.52 19.98 -3.02
C LYS A 15 -12.85 18.95 -4.10
N PRO A 16 -12.56 19.24 -5.38
CA PRO A 16 -12.69 18.24 -6.44
C PRO A 16 -11.94 16.96 -6.11
N HIS A 17 -12.60 15.84 -6.36
CA HIS A 17 -12.03 14.51 -6.11
C HIS A 17 -11.25 14.03 -7.34
N TYR A 18 -10.06 13.46 -7.12
CA TYR A 18 -9.21 12.95 -8.18
C TYR A 18 -9.52 11.49 -8.49
N HIS A 19 -10.68 11.25 -9.14
CA HIS A 19 -11.14 9.88 -9.44
C HIS A 19 -10.13 9.04 -10.19
N ILE A 20 -9.36 9.64 -11.11
CA ILE A 20 -8.34 8.93 -11.88
C ILE A 20 -7.22 8.42 -10.95
N LEU A 21 -6.75 9.24 -10.00
CA LEU A 21 -5.74 8.79 -9.04
C LEU A 21 -6.21 7.60 -8.20
N ASP A 22 -7.49 7.58 -7.81
CA ASP A 22 -8.05 6.43 -7.11
C ASP A 22 -8.12 5.19 -8.01
N GLY A 23 -8.53 5.34 -9.27
CA GLY A 23 -8.52 4.25 -10.24
C GLY A 23 -7.13 3.69 -10.49
N LEU A 24 -6.11 4.56 -10.60
CA LEU A 24 -4.70 4.15 -10.75
C LEU A 24 -4.19 3.42 -9.50
N ARG A 25 -4.61 3.84 -8.30
CA ARG A 25 -4.30 3.13 -7.07
C ARG A 25 -4.88 1.71 -7.08
N GLY A 26 -6.10 1.54 -7.61
CA GLY A 26 -6.73 0.22 -7.77
C GLY A 26 -6.01 -0.66 -8.78
N ALA A 27 -5.60 -0.11 -9.93
CA ALA A 27 -4.79 -0.82 -10.91
C ALA A 27 -3.45 -1.26 -10.31
N ALA A 28 -2.77 -0.38 -9.59
CA ALA A 28 -1.52 -0.71 -8.88
C ALA A 28 -1.73 -1.80 -7.81
N ALA A 29 -2.87 -1.80 -7.10
CA ALA A 29 -3.20 -2.85 -6.14
C ALA A 29 -3.36 -4.24 -6.79
N LEU A 30 -3.91 -4.32 -8.02
CA LEU A 30 -3.93 -5.56 -8.79
C LEU A 30 -2.53 -6.02 -9.16
N MET A 31 -1.62 -5.09 -9.45
CA MET A 31 -0.21 -5.42 -9.76
C MET A 31 0.58 -5.87 -8.53
N VAL A 32 0.20 -5.45 -7.32
CA VAL A 32 0.74 -6.02 -6.08
C VAL A 32 0.38 -7.51 -5.97
N VAL A 33 -0.85 -7.89 -6.30
CA VAL A 33 -1.23 -9.32 -6.34
C VAL A 33 -0.39 -10.07 -7.37
N TRP A 34 -0.14 -9.46 -8.54
CA TRP A 34 0.73 -10.02 -9.58
C TRP A 34 2.15 -10.26 -9.09
N TYR A 35 2.73 -9.27 -8.42
CA TYR A 35 4.04 -9.41 -7.78
C TYR A 35 4.09 -10.60 -6.83
N HIS A 36 3.11 -10.70 -5.94
CA HIS A 36 3.07 -11.76 -4.93
C HIS A 36 2.80 -13.16 -5.52
N VAL A 37 2.25 -13.27 -6.72
CA VAL A 37 2.20 -14.56 -7.44
C VAL A 37 3.62 -15.04 -7.73
N PHE A 38 4.50 -14.20 -8.26
CA PHE A 38 5.89 -14.55 -8.57
C PHE A 38 6.75 -14.69 -7.31
N GLU A 39 6.52 -13.86 -6.31
CA GLU A 39 7.12 -14.05 -4.98
C GLU A 39 6.78 -15.44 -4.42
N GLY A 40 5.54 -15.90 -4.62
CA GLY A 40 5.11 -17.24 -4.22
C GLY A 40 5.88 -18.35 -4.92
N PHE A 41 6.15 -18.23 -6.21
CA PHE A 41 6.97 -19.18 -6.94
C PHE A 41 8.39 -19.24 -6.39
N ALA A 42 9.04 -18.09 -6.23
CA ALA A 42 10.38 -18.00 -5.66
C ALA A 42 10.43 -18.57 -4.23
N PHE A 43 9.45 -18.23 -3.39
CA PHE A 43 9.35 -18.71 -2.02
C PHE A 43 9.15 -20.22 -1.96
N ALA A 44 8.30 -20.78 -2.81
CA ALA A 44 7.98 -22.21 -2.81
C ALA A 44 9.12 -23.06 -3.38
N GLU A 45 9.82 -22.59 -4.37
CA GLU A 45 10.98 -23.27 -4.98
C GLU A 45 12.24 -23.14 -4.13
N GLY A 46 12.29 -22.13 -3.25
CA GLY A 46 13.50 -21.77 -2.51
C GLY A 46 14.60 -21.20 -3.41
N SER A 47 14.22 -20.70 -4.58
CA SER A 47 15.10 -20.16 -5.60
C SER A 47 15.17 -18.65 -5.60
N ALA A 48 16.08 -18.15 -6.42
CA ALA A 48 16.50 -16.78 -6.45
C ALA A 48 15.50 -15.80 -7.08
N ILE A 49 15.82 -14.61 -6.87
CA ILE A 49 15.39 -13.29 -7.35
C ILE A 49 14.97 -13.25 -8.84
N ASP A 50 15.43 -14.17 -9.68
CA ASP A 50 15.25 -14.16 -11.14
C ASP A 50 13.78 -14.23 -11.62
N VAL A 51 12.87 -14.71 -10.77
CA VAL A 51 11.43 -14.74 -11.11
C VAL A 51 10.68 -13.50 -10.65
N PHE A 52 11.30 -12.64 -9.84
CA PHE A 52 10.66 -11.44 -9.36
C PHE A 52 10.43 -10.40 -10.46
N ASN A 53 9.39 -9.60 -10.30
CA ASN A 53 9.11 -8.41 -11.08
C ASN A 53 9.05 -7.18 -10.17
N HIS A 54 8.95 -5.99 -10.74
CA HIS A 54 8.98 -4.74 -9.99
C HIS A 54 7.62 -4.31 -9.42
N GLY A 55 6.65 -5.21 -9.28
CA GLY A 55 5.31 -4.88 -8.75
C GLY A 55 5.30 -4.38 -7.30
N TYR A 56 6.33 -4.68 -6.49
CA TYR A 56 6.50 -4.11 -5.15
C TYR A 56 6.69 -2.58 -5.14
N LEU A 57 7.07 -1.96 -6.26
CA LEU A 57 7.14 -0.50 -6.42
C LEU A 57 5.77 0.17 -6.38
N ALA A 58 4.69 -0.59 -6.50
CA ALA A 58 3.35 -0.08 -6.26
C ALA A 58 3.19 0.53 -4.86
N VAL A 59 3.96 0.05 -3.88
CA VAL A 59 3.96 0.61 -2.51
C VAL A 59 4.53 2.03 -2.51
N ASP A 60 5.62 2.27 -3.22
CA ASP A 60 6.24 3.60 -3.36
C ASP A 60 5.30 4.56 -4.10
N PHE A 61 4.59 4.05 -5.12
CA PHE A 61 3.53 4.79 -5.79
C PHE A 61 2.38 5.14 -4.84
N PHE A 62 1.94 4.23 -3.96
CA PHE A 62 0.92 4.51 -2.95
C PHE A 62 1.36 5.57 -1.94
N PHE A 63 2.60 5.53 -1.49
CA PHE A 63 3.14 6.56 -0.61
C PHE A 63 3.14 7.94 -1.29
N MET A 64 3.51 8.01 -2.57
CA MET A 64 3.45 9.26 -3.33
C MET A 64 2.02 9.78 -3.47
N LEU A 65 1.07 8.90 -3.82
CA LEU A 65 -0.35 9.25 -3.87
C LEU A 65 -0.88 9.71 -2.51
N SER A 66 -0.48 9.04 -1.43
CA SER A 66 -0.88 9.42 -0.07
C SER A 66 -0.38 10.82 0.28
N GLY A 67 0.89 11.11 0.01
CA GLY A 67 1.47 12.45 0.20
C GLY A 67 0.76 13.54 -0.61
N PHE A 68 0.50 13.27 -1.89
CA PHE A 68 -0.24 14.19 -2.76
C PHE A 68 -1.65 14.48 -2.22
N VAL A 69 -2.41 13.44 -1.92
CA VAL A 69 -3.80 13.57 -1.44
C VAL A 69 -3.86 14.24 -0.07
N ILE A 70 -2.94 13.93 0.84
CA ILE A 70 -2.92 14.54 2.18
C ILE A 70 -2.61 16.03 2.10
N SER A 71 -1.57 16.42 1.37
CA SER A 71 -1.24 17.85 1.17
C SER A 71 -2.40 18.58 0.52
N TYR A 72 -2.95 18.05 -0.57
CA TYR A 72 -4.10 18.63 -1.26
C TYR A 72 -5.32 18.77 -0.34
N ALA A 73 -5.63 17.74 0.45
CA ALA A 73 -6.84 17.73 1.28
C ALA A 73 -6.72 18.59 2.53
N TYR A 74 -5.53 18.79 3.09
CA TYR A 74 -5.39 19.30 4.45
C TYR A 74 -4.49 20.53 4.63
N ASP A 75 -3.54 20.85 3.73
CA ASP A 75 -2.55 21.92 3.98
C ASP A 75 -3.20 23.28 4.30
N ASP A 76 -4.30 23.62 3.65
CA ASP A 76 -5.02 24.89 3.83
C ASP A 76 -6.13 24.87 4.90
N ARG A 77 -6.30 23.75 5.61
CA ARG A 77 -7.44 23.54 6.53
C ARG A 77 -7.08 23.50 8.01
N TRP A 78 -5.81 23.59 8.32
CA TRP A 78 -5.33 23.48 9.70
C TRP A 78 -5.80 24.61 10.62
N ASN A 79 -6.22 25.76 10.09
CA ASN A 79 -6.85 26.82 10.86
C ASN A 79 -8.28 26.49 11.33
N GLN A 80 -8.90 25.45 10.75
CA GLN A 80 -10.28 25.04 11.03
C GLN A 80 -10.37 23.58 11.51
N MET A 81 -9.27 22.89 11.62
CA MET A 81 -9.18 21.48 11.98
C MET A 81 -8.14 21.25 13.08
N SER A 82 -8.53 20.56 14.13
CA SER A 82 -7.61 20.17 15.21
C SER A 82 -6.77 18.95 14.81
N MET A 83 -5.66 18.76 15.53
CA MET A 83 -4.85 17.52 15.46
C MET A 83 -5.70 16.27 15.68
N SER A 84 -6.55 16.31 16.70
CA SER A 84 -7.46 15.21 17.04
C SER A 84 -8.42 14.88 15.88
N ASP A 85 -8.97 15.91 15.22
CA ASP A 85 -9.88 15.71 14.09
C ASP A 85 -9.15 15.09 12.89
N PHE A 86 -7.91 15.47 12.63
CA PHE A 86 -7.08 14.85 11.60
C PHE A 86 -6.87 13.36 11.89
N PHE A 87 -6.37 13.02 13.09
CA PHE A 87 -6.12 11.60 13.43
C PHE A 87 -7.39 10.76 13.49
N LYS A 88 -8.51 11.29 13.99
CA LYS A 88 -9.81 10.60 13.94
C LYS A 88 -10.21 10.26 12.50
N ARG A 89 -10.05 11.20 11.56
CA ARG A 89 -10.35 10.96 10.13
C ARG A 89 -9.46 9.88 9.53
N ARG A 90 -8.16 9.90 9.84
CA ARG A 90 -7.22 8.87 9.36
C ARG A 90 -7.54 7.51 9.97
N LEU A 91 -7.80 7.45 11.26
CA LEU A 91 -8.17 6.22 11.96
C LEU A 91 -9.44 5.60 11.36
N VAL A 92 -10.52 6.39 11.22
CA VAL A 92 -11.78 5.91 10.61
C VAL A 92 -11.58 5.43 9.18
N ARG A 93 -10.67 6.04 8.43
CA ARG A 93 -10.39 5.65 7.04
C ARG A 93 -9.61 4.33 6.93
N LEU A 94 -8.62 4.11 7.80
CA LEU A 94 -7.65 3.03 7.63
C LEU A 94 -7.90 1.84 8.56
N HIS A 95 -8.19 2.09 9.82
CA HIS A 95 -8.18 1.06 10.86
C HIS A 95 -9.25 -0.04 10.71
N PRO A 96 -10.49 0.23 10.26
CA PRO A 96 -11.47 -0.82 10.07
C PRO A 96 -10.96 -1.96 9.18
N MET A 97 -10.34 -1.64 8.05
CA MET A 97 -9.80 -2.65 7.15
C MET A 97 -8.60 -3.40 7.73
N ILE A 98 -7.79 -2.76 8.59
CA ILE A 98 -6.70 -3.46 9.30
C ILE A 98 -7.27 -4.57 10.18
N VAL A 99 -8.32 -4.29 10.92
CA VAL A 99 -9.03 -5.30 11.74
C VAL A 99 -9.62 -6.41 10.87
N MET A 100 -10.24 -6.06 9.74
CA MET A 100 -10.74 -7.06 8.78
C MET A 100 -9.61 -7.91 8.22
N GLY A 101 -8.48 -7.31 7.85
CA GLY A 101 -7.28 -8.03 7.40
C GLY A 101 -6.74 -8.98 8.46
N ALA A 102 -6.76 -8.58 9.74
CA ALA A 102 -6.37 -9.47 10.84
C ALA A 102 -7.32 -10.66 10.99
N ILE A 103 -8.65 -10.45 10.84
CA ILE A 103 -9.65 -11.53 10.89
C ILE A 103 -9.45 -12.52 9.74
N ILE A 104 -9.28 -12.01 8.52
CA ILE A 104 -9.04 -12.86 7.34
C ILE A 104 -7.70 -13.57 7.50
N GLY A 105 -6.65 -12.87 7.97
CA GLY A 105 -5.32 -13.43 8.21
C GLY A 105 -5.34 -14.55 9.25
N LEU A 106 -6.06 -14.37 10.35
CA LEU A 106 -6.26 -15.43 11.34
C LEU A 106 -6.99 -16.63 10.73
N THR A 107 -8.08 -16.37 9.97
CA THR A 107 -8.88 -17.42 9.34
C THR A 107 -8.00 -18.24 8.36
N THR A 108 -7.26 -17.58 7.49
CA THR A 108 -6.39 -18.26 6.52
C THR A 108 -5.21 -18.96 7.19
N PHE A 109 -4.68 -18.44 8.30
CA PHE A 109 -3.65 -19.10 9.10
C PHE A 109 -4.16 -20.41 9.68
N LEU A 110 -5.36 -20.41 10.27
CA LEU A 110 -5.97 -21.62 10.83
C LEU A 110 -6.34 -22.64 9.73
N LEU A 111 -6.86 -22.18 8.58
CA LEU A 111 -7.13 -23.03 7.41
C LEU A 111 -5.84 -23.64 6.84
N GLY A 112 -4.71 -22.95 6.95
CA GLY A 112 -3.38 -23.45 6.57
C GLY A 112 -2.74 -24.39 7.59
N GLY A 113 -3.49 -24.79 8.63
CA GLY A 113 -3.01 -25.74 9.65
C GLY A 113 -2.46 -25.11 10.94
N GLY A 114 -2.38 -23.78 11.03
CA GLY A 114 -1.94 -23.08 12.25
C GLY A 114 -0.46 -23.31 12.60
N VAL A 115 0.37 -23.57 11.60
CA VAL A 115 1.80 -23.87 11.75
C VAL A 115 2.67 -22.80 11.08
N LYS A 116 3.91 -22.68 11.51
CA LYS A 116 4.93 -21.88 10.86
C LYS A 116 5.35 -22.47 9.52
N TRP A 117 6.12 -21.73 8.72
CA TRP A 117 6.63 -22.22 7.44
C TRP A 117 7.58 -23.42 7.55
N ASP A 118 8.25 -23.59 8.70
CA ASP A 118 9.08 -24.74 9.01
C ASP A 118 8.30 -25.98 9.52
N GLY A 119 6.95 -25.89 9.57
CA GLY A 119 6.07 -26.93 10.07
C GLY A 119 5.92 -26.98 11.60
N SER A 120 6.61 -26.14 12.34
CA SER A 120 6.47 -26.11 13.80
C SER A 120 5.13 -25.55 14.24
N VAL A 121 4.56 -26.12 15.30
CA VAL A 121 3.23 -25.74 15.81
C VAL A 121 3.33 -24.42 16.57
N THR A 122 2.46 -23.49 16.24
CA THR A 122 2.34 -22.24 16.97
C THR A 122 1.38 -22.42 18.16
N PRO A 123 1.78 -22.02 19.38
CA PRO A 123 0.90 -22.08 20.55
C PRO A 123 -0.34 -21.20 20.38
N VAL A 124 -1.50 -21.65 20.84
CA VAL A 124 -2.76 -20.90 20.76
C VAL A 124 -2.63 -19.49 21.37
N SER A 125 -1.88 -19.37 22.47
CA SER A 125 -1.58 -18.08 23.11
C SER A 125 -0.80 -17.14 22.18
N GLY A 126 0.14 -17.68 21.40
CA GLY A 126 0.88 -16.91 20.39
C GLY A 126 -0.02 -16.42 19.26
N VAL A 127 -0.91 -17.29 18.76
CA VAL A 127 -1.90 -16.93 17.73
C VAL A 127 -2.88 -15.84 18.22
N ALA A 128 -3.40 -16.01 19.44
CA ALA A 128 -4.30 -15.03 20.05
C ALA A 128 -3.61 -13.68 20.25
N LEU A 129 -2.36 -13.69 20.71
CA LEU A 129 -1.57 -12.47 20.87
C LEU A 129 -1.25 -11.82 19.53
N ALA A 130 -0.86 -12.59 18.50
CA ALA A 130 -0.63 -12.10 17.14
C ALA A 130 -1.88 -11.39 16.59
N PHE A 131 -3.04 -12.01 16.75
CA PHE A 131 -4.33 -11.42 16.33
C PHE A 131 -4.61 -10.10 17.06
N PHE A 132 -4.50 -10.09 18.39
CA PHE A 132 -4.73 -8.88 19.19
C PHE A 132 -3.77 -7.75 18.82
N LEU A 133 -2.47 -8.04 18.70
CA LEU A 133 -1.45 -7.04 18.33
C LEU A 133 -1.67 -6.53 16.90
N THR A 134 -2.04 -7.41 15.95
CA THR A 134 -2.39 -6.97 14.59
C THR A 134 -3.61 -6.05 14.58
N CYS A 135 -4.65 -6.36 15.36
CA CYS A 135 -5.81 -5.48 15.53
C CYS A 135 -5.44 -4.13 16.17
N CYS A 136 -4.50 -4.10 17.11
CA CYS A 136 -3.96 -2.88 17.69
C CYS A 136 -2.92 -2.19 16.80
N PHE A 137 -2.56 -2.80 15.69
CA PHE A 137 -1.54 -2.36 14.74
C PHE A 137 -0.16 -2.21 15.37
N ILE A 138 0.20 -3.17 16.24
CA ILE A 138 1.50 -3.27 16.91
C ILE A 138 2.31 -4.36 16.19
N PRO A 139 3.54 -4.04 15.71
CA PRO A 139 4.40 -5.00 15.01
C PRO A 139 4.82 -6.18 15.90
N ALA A 140 4.92 -7.35 15.29
CA ALA A 140 5.54 -8.52 15.90
C ALA A 140 7.08 -8.41 15.86
N TRP A 141 7.73 -8.80 16.95
CA TRP A 141 9.18 -8.90 17.00
C TRP A 141 9.61 -10.30 16.49
N PRO A 142 10.60 -10.39 15.58
CA PRO A 142 11.11 -11.67 15.11
C PRO A 142 11.55 -12.58 16.27
N GLY A 143 11.17 -13.85 16.19
CA GLY A 143 11.44 -14.86 17.25
C GLY A 143 10.52 -14.78 18.47
N ALA A 144 9.62 -13.79 18.56
CA ALA A 144 8.65 -13.72 19.64
C ALA A 144 7.52 -14.76 19.45
N ILE A 145 6.83 -15.14 20.54
CA ILE A 145 5.74 -16.13 20.51
C ILE A 145 4.61 -15.77 19.53
N HIS A 146 4.40 -14.48 19.30
CA HIS A 146 3.35 -13.95 18.41
C HIS A 146 3.85 -13.74 16.97
N GLU A 147 5.11 -14.05 16.66
CA GLU A 147 5.60 -14.15 15.29
C GLU A 147 5.27 -15.57 14.78
N VAL A 148 4.01 -15.73 14.33
CA VAL A 148 3.36 -17.03 14.10
C VAL A 148 3.72 -17.69 12.77
N ARG A 149 4.45 -17.01 11.88
CA ARG A 149 4.86 -17.56 10.57
C ARG A 149 6.30 -18.08 10.54
N GLY A 150 7.19 -17.57 11.38
CA GLY A 150 8.58 -17.97 11.43
C GLY A 150 9.47 -17.35 10.35
N ASN A 151 8.99 -16.31 9.65
CA ASN A 151 9.70 -15.60 8.59
C ASN A 151 10.09 -14.16 8.94
N GLY A 152 9.83 -13.72 10.18
CA GLY A 152 10.21 -12.40 10.69
C GLY A 152 9.35 -11.24 10.24
N GLU A 153 8.21 -11.48 9.61
CA GLU A 153 7.27 -10.42 9.23
C GLU A 153 6.74 -9.66 10.44
N MET A 154 6.75 -8.31 10.37
CA MET A 154 6.21 -7.48 11.47
C MET A 154 4.69 -7.62 11.65
N PHE A 155 3.96 -8.10 10.65
CA PHE A 155 2.54 -8.42 10.74
C PHE A 155 2.27 -9.83 10.20
N PRO A 156 2.57 -10.89 10.97
CA PRO A 156 2.58 -12.27 10.48
C PRO A 156 1.21 -12.83 10.08
N LEU A 157 0.12 -12.14 10.38
CA LEU A 157 -1.22 -12.47 9.87
C LEU A 157 -1.55 -11.73 8.57
N ASN A 158 -0.80 -10.66 8.24
CA ASN A 158 -1.00 -9.88 7.02
C ASN A 158 0.26 -9.08 6.68
N GLY A 159 1.24 -9.74 6.07
CA GLY A 159 2.56 -9.18 5.76
C GLY A 159 2.55 -7.76 5.21
N PRO A 160 1.83 -7.43 4.11
CA PRO A 160 1.83 -6.09 3.52
C PRO A 160 1.35 -4.96 4.43
N SER A 161 0.79 -5.26 5.59
CA SER A 161 0.44 -4.24 6.61
C SER A 161 1.63 -3.41 7.07
N TRP A 162 2.86 -3.87 6.81
CA TRP A 162 4.08 -3.10 7.08
C TRP A 162 4.06 -1.71 6.42
N SER A 163 3.60 -1.63 5.18
CA SER A 163 3.56 -0.35 4.46
C SER A 163 2.54 0.62 5.07
N LEU A 164 1.40 0.11 5.53
CA LEU A 164 0.42 0.92 6.26
C LEU A 164 0.96 1.40 7.60
N PHE A 165 1.79 0.61 8.28
CA PHE A 165 2.48 1.04 9.49
C PHE A 165 3.35 2.27 9.19
N PHE A 166 4.14 2.23 8.12
CA PHE A 166 4.89 3.40 7.68
C PHE A 166 3.97 4.53 7.18
N GLU A 167 2.82 4.26 6.59
CA GLU A 167 1.84 5.30 6.24
C GLU A 167 1.31 6.01 7.50
N TYR A 168 1.05 5.30 8.59
CA TYR A 168 0.70 5.94 9.87
C TYR A 168 1.83 6.84 10.37
N ILE A 169 3.08 6.38 10.31
CA ILE A 169 4.25 7.22 10.64
C ILE A 169 4.29 8.46 9.74
N GLY A 170 4.09 8.31 8.44
CA GLY A 170 4.01 9.42 7.48
C GLY A 170 2.91 10.43 7.84
N ASN A 171 1.74 9.95 8.24
CA ASN A 171 0.65 10.82 8.71
C ASN A 171 1.02 11.58 10.00
N ILE A 172 1.72 10.93 10.92
CA ILE A 172 2.22 11.55 12.16
C ILE A 172 3.27 12.61 11.82
N CYS A 173 4.26 12.27 11.01
CA CYS A 173 5.30 13.21 10.55
C CYS A 173 4.68 14.41 9.83
N TYR A 174 3.71 14.17 8.95
CA TYR A 174 2.97 15.24 8.29
C TYR A 174 2.30 16.17 9.29
N ALA A 175 1.50 15.63 10.19
CA ALA A 175 0.70 16.42 11.11
C ALA A 175 1.55 17.23 12.10
N LEU A 176 2.66 16.65 12.58
CA LEU A 176 3.51 17.29 13.59
C LEU A 176 4.52 18.28 12.98
N PHE A 177 5.13 17.93 11.85
CA PHE A 177 6.32 18.60 11.32
C PHE A 177 6.15 19.07 9.87
N ILE A 178 5.92 18.17 8.91
CA ILE A 178 6.12 18.45 7.48
C ILE A 178 5.14 19.52 6.97
N ARG A 179 3.90 19.52 7.42
CA ARG A 179 2.91 20.54 7.05
C ARG A 179 3.33 21.99 7.35
N LYS A 180 4.22 22.17 8.34
CA LYS A 180 4.72 23.48 8.77
C LYS A 180 5.87 23.98 7.91
N LEU A 181 6.50 23.11 7.12
CA LEU A 181 7.59 23.48 6.25
C LEU A 181 7.10 24.37 5.12
N SER A 182 7.86 25.41 4.80
CA SER A 182 7.67 26.16 3.55
C SER A 182 7.91 25.24 2.35
N THR A 183 7.36 25.57 1.19
CA THR A 183 7.59 24.78 -0.04
C THR A 183 9.08 24.67 -0.35
N LYS A 184 9.88 25.72 -0.11
CA LYS A 184 11.34 25.71 -0.29
C LYS A 184 12.02 24.72 0.68
N ALA A 185 11.63 24.71 1.96
CA ALA A 185 12.18 23.76 2.94
C ALA A 185 11.78 22.31 2.61
N LEU A 186 10.53 22.09 2.16
CA LEU A 186 10.09 20.78 1.68
C LEU A 186 10.89 20.34 0.46
N SER A 187 11.19 21.24 -0.49
CA SER A 187 12.03 20.92 -1.66
C SER A 187 13.44 20.48 -1.25
N TRP A 188 14.06 21.15 -0.28
CA TRP A 188 15.35 20.73 0.26
C TRP A 188 15.28 19.36 0.95
N MET A 189 14.23 19.13 1.74
CA MET A 189 14.02 17.82 2.38
C MET A 189 13.87 16.71 1.34
N VAL A 190 13.09 16.92 0.29
CA VAL A 190 12.93 15.97 -0.82
C VAL A 190 14.27 15.74 -1.52
N ALA A 191 15.05 16.77 -1.78
CA ALA A 191 16.36 16.63 -2.42
C ALA A 191 17.34 15.79 -1.57
N VAL A 192 17.43 16.06 -0.26
CA VAL A 192 18.28 15.28 0.66
C VAL A 192 17.83 13.83 0.75
N LEU A 193 16.52 13.59 0.95
CA LEU A 193 15.95 12.24 0.98
C LEU A 193 16.18 11.51 -0.34
N GLY A 194 16.10 12.21 -1.47
CA GLY A 194 16.36 11.66 -2.79
C GLY A 194 17.80 11.16 -2.95
N VAL A 195 18.77 11.97 -2.52
CA VAL A 195 20.19 11.56 -2.55
C VAL A 195 20.43 10.32 -1.68
N VAL A 196 19.86 10.32 -0.47
CA VAL A 196 19.96 9.16 0.44
C VAL A 196 19.28 7.92 -0.16
N TYR A 197 18.16 8.10 -0.85
CA TYR A 197 17.44 6.97 -1.46
C TYR A 197 18.18 6.41 -2.67
N ILE A 198 18.81 7.26 -3.50
CA ILE A 198 19.70 6.81 -4.60
C ILE A 198 20.86 6.00 -4.03
N TRP A 199 21.52 6.51 -2.99
CA TRP A 199 22.59 5.77 -2.32
C TRP A 199 22.13 4.42 -1.79
N PHE A 200 20.97 4.36 -1.14
CA PHE A 200 20.40 3.13 -0.59
C PHE A 200 20.10 2.09 -1.67
N SER A 201 19.46 2.52 -2.76
CA SER A 201 19.00 1.65 -3.83
C SER A 201 20.15 1.22 -4.77
N VAL A 202 20.86 2.18 -5.35
CA VAL A 202 21.93 1.90 -6.31
C VAL A 202 23.16 1.28 -5.64
N GLY A 203 23.43 1.66 -4.38
CA GLY A 203 24.49 1.08 -3.55
C GLY A 203 24.15 -0.29 -2.95
N ASN A 204 22.98 -0.85 -3.26
CA ASN A 204 22.49 -2.13 -2.73
C ASN A 204 22.61 -2.25 -1.20
N VAL A 205 22.31 -1.18 -0.46
CA VAL A 205 22.45 -1.14 1.01
C VAL A 205 21.53 -2.16 1.67
N SER A 206 20.41 -2.50 1.03
CA SER A 206 19.49 -3.55 1.47
C SER A 206 20.12 -4.95 1.45
N GLY A 207 21.05 -5.21 0.56
CA GLY A 207 21.59 -6.54 0.26
C GLY A 207 20.65 -7.44 -0.57
N TYR A 208 19.45 -6.94 -0.94
CA TYR A 208 18.45 -7.70 -1.71
C TYR A 208 18.41 -7.31 -3.19
N GLU A 209 19.38 -6.53 -3.66
CA GLU A 209 19.39 -5.98 -5.03
C GLU A 209 18.09 -5.21 -5.38
N SER A 210 17.40 -4.71 -4.39
CA SER A 210 16.14 -3.96 -4.53
C SER A 210 15.86 -3.10 -3.29
N VAL A 211 14.92 -2.15 -3.43
CA VAL A 211 14.35 -1.41 -2.30
C VAL A 211 13.24 -2.21 -1.57
N GLY A 212 13.06 -3.48 -1.86
CA GLY A 212 12.00 -4.36 -1.35
C GLY A 212 12.10 -4.68 0.15
N VAL A 213 12.32 -3.68 0.99
CA VAL A 213 12.50 -3.77 2.45
C VAL A 213 11.41 -3.01 3.19
N GLY A 214 11.38 -3.13 4.52
CA GLY A 214 10.42 -2.48 5.42
C GLY A 214 9.46 -3.46 6.10
N TRP A 215 9.51 -4.75 5.74
CA TRP A 215 8.56 -5.77 6.18
C TRP A 215 8.89 -6.41 7.53
N THR A 216 10.10 -6.18 8.07
CA THR A 216 10.53 -6.66 9.39
C THR A 216 11.11 -5.54 10.25
N ILE A 217 11.00 -5.68 11.58
CA ILE A 217 11.64 -4.80 12.58
C ILE A 217 12.86 -5.46 13.24
N GLY A 218 13.22 -6.65 12.83
CA GLY A 218 14.39 -7.39 13.35
C GLY A 218 15.72 -6.92 12.78
N ASP A 219 15.69 -6.08 11.78
CA ASP A 219 16.87 -5.61 11.07
C ASP A 219 16.79 -4.08 10.84
N ASN A 220 17.84 -3.38 11.25
CA ASN A 220 17.92 -1.92 11.15
C ASN A 220 17.88 -1.43 9.70
N VAL A 221 18.42 -2.20 8.75
CA VAL A 221 18.41 -1.85 7.32
C VAL A 221 16.98 -1.90 6.78
N ASN A 222 16.20 -2.90 7.18
CA ASN A 222 14.79 -3.00 6.85
C ASN A 222 13.98 -1.82 7.40
N ILE A 223 14.18 -1.46 8.68
CA ILE A 223 13.48 -0.32 9.30
C ILE A 223 13.86 0.98 8.58
N PHE A 224 15.15 1.21 8.36
CA PHE A 224 15.64 2.41 7.68
C PHE A 224 15.14 2.50 6.25
N GLY A 225 15.22 1.40 5.49
CA GLY A 225 14.72 1.32 4.12
C GLY A 225 13.19 1.53 4.04
N GLY A 226 12.43 0.92 4.94
CA GLY A 226 10.98 1.13 5.04
C GLY A 226 10.60 2.58 5.33
N PHE A 227 11.33 3.23 6.24
CA PHE A 227 11.18 4.66 6.51
C PHE A 227 11.53 5.51 5.29
N LEU A 228 12.60 5.21 4.59
CA LEU A 228 13.05 5.93 3.40
C LEU A 228 12.09 5.78 2.23
N ARG A 229 11.61 4.55 1.98
CA ARG A 229 10.55 4.22 1.01
C ARG A 229 9.27 5.01 1.27
N MET A 230 8.93 5.25 2.53
CA MET A 230 7.77 6.06 2.86
C MET A 230 8.07 7.55 2.71
N MET A 231 9.13 8.04 3.38
CA MET A 231 9.36 9.49 3.53
C MET A 231 9.67 10.19 2.20
N PHE A 232 10.46 9.58 1.32
CA PHE A 232 10.82 10.23 0.05
C PHE A 232 9.61 10.40 -0.87
N PRO A 233 8.91 9.32 -1.33
CA PRO A 233 7.80 9.48 -2.27
C PRO A 233 6.60 10.21 -1.64
N PHE A 234 6.34 10.04 -0.34
CA PHE A 234 5.31 10.80 0.37
C PHE A 234 5.58 12.30 0.33
N SER A 235 6.82 12.71 0.66
CA SER A 235 7.22 14.12 0.64
C SER A 235 7.25 14.69 -0.77
N LEU A 236 7.66 13.90 -1.76
CA LEU A 236 7.63 14.27 -3.18
C LEU A 236 6.18 14.46 -3.65
N GLY A 237 5.26 13.56 -3.25
CA GLY A 237 3.83 13.70 -3.51
C GLY A 237 3.24 14.99 -2.92
N MET A 238 3.63 15.36 -1.69
CA MET A 238 3.25 16.64 -1.08
C MET A 238 3.79 17.84 -1.87
N LEU A 239 5.07 17.78 -2.28
CA LEU A 239 5.69 18.84 -3.07
C LEU A 239 4.98 19.01 -4.43
N LEU A 240 4.60 17.90 -5.07
CA LEU A 240 3.78 17.92 -6.28
C LEU A 240 2.43 18.62 -6.03
N ALA A 241 1.72 18.27 -4.96
CA ALA A 241 0.41 18.85 -4.63
C ALA A 241 0.50 20.38 -4.41
N ARG A 242 1.56 20.85 -3.73
CA ARG A 242 1.77 22.29 -3.47
C ARG A 242 2.09 23.10 -4.74
N ASN A 243 2.68 22.46 -5.74
CA ASN A 243 3.03 23.10 -7.02
C ASN A 243 2.08 22.71 -8.15
N PHE A 244 1.01 21.96 -7.85
CA PHE A 244 0.13 21.39 -8.85
C PHE A 244 -0.65 22.48 -9.60
N LYS A 245 -0.52 22.42 -10.92
CA LYS A 245 -1.34 23.23 -11.85
C LYS A 245 -2.01 22.26 -12.83
N PRO A 246 -3.34 22.10 -12.75
CA PRO A 246 -4.04 21.14 -13.59
C PRO A 246 -3.97 21.50 -15.06
N VAL A 247 -3.73 20.51 -15.90
CA VAL A 247 -3.87 20.58 -17.36
C VAL A 247 -4.94 19.56 -17.74
N ARG A 248 -5.93 19.93 -18.55
CA ARG A 248 -6.96 18.99 -18.98
C ARG A 248 -6.40 17.97 -19.96
N VAL A 249 -6.21 16.73 -19.50
CA VAL A 249 -5.72 15.62 -20.33
C VAL A 249 -6.80 14.56 -20.45
N ARG A 250 -7.18 14.22 -21.70
CA ARG A 250 -8.14 13.13 -21.99
C ARG A 250 -7.40 11.83 -22.24
N GLY A 251 -8.01 10.68 -21.90
CA GLY A 251 -7.47 9.35 -22.18
C GLY A 251 -6.30 8.92 -21.27
N ILE A 252 -5.85 9.78 -20.36
CA ILE A 252 -4.68 9.51 -19.50
C ILE A 252 -4.89 8.30 -18.58
N PHE A 253 -6.13 8.01 -18.21
CA PHE A 253 -6.44 6.89 -17.31
C PHE A 253 -5.92 5.56 -17.87
N TRP A 254 -6.28 5.23 -19.11
CA TRP A 254 -5.88 3.97 -19.75
C TRP A 254 -4.39 3.94 -20.06
N LEU A 255 -3.85 5.07 -20.54
CA LEU A 255 -2.41 5.17 -20.79
C LEU A 255 -1.59 4.95 -19.51
N ALA A 256 -2.00 5.56 -18.40
CA ALA A 256 -1.32 5.41 -17.12
C ALA A 256 -1.45 3.98 -16.55
N ILE A 257 -2.61 3.31 -16.75
CA ILE A 257 -2.75 1.89 -16.37
C ILE A 257 -1.77 1.02 -17.16
N VAL A 258 -1.73 1.17 -18.50
CA VAL A 258 -0.83 0.41 -19.36
C VAL A 258 0.63 0.66 -18.96
N LEU A 259 0.99 1.91 -18.69
CA LEU A 259 2.33 2.27 -18.27
C LEU A 259 2.69 1.66 -16.90
N LEU A 260 1.82 1.76 -15.90
CA LEU A 260 2.04 1.12 -14.59
C LEU A 260 2.18 -0.40 -14.74
N PHE A 261 1.33 -1.02 -15.57
CA PHE A 261 1.40 -2.45 -15.83
C PHE A 261 2.73 -2.84 -16.46
N ALA A 262 3.18 -2.09 -17.48
CA ALA A 262 4.47 -2.33 -18.12
C ALA A 262 5.63 -2.17 -17.13
N LEU A 263 5.65 -1.08 -16.34
CA LEU A 263 6.71 -0.83 -15.37
C LEU A 263 6.78 -1.90 -14.28
N PHE A 264 5.64 -2.31 -13.73
CA PHE A 264 5.61 -3.28 -12.65
C PHE A 264 5.86 -4.73 -13.12
N SER A 265 5.65 -5.02 -14.40
CA SER A 265 5.92 -6.35 -14.98
C SER A 265 7.35 -6.56 -15.44
N VAL A 266 8.19 -5.53 -15.41
CA VAL A 266 9.62 -5.68 -15.77
C VAL A 266 10.28 -6.65 -14.80
N PRO A 267 10.97 -7.72 -15.29
CA PRO A 267 11.71 -8.64 -14.44
C PRO A 267 12.92 -7.95 -13.77
N PHE A 268 13.44 -8.56 -12.72
CA PHE A 268 14.69 -8.11 -12.11
C PHE A 268 15.84 -8.23 -13.08
N PHE A 269 16.77 -7.29 -12.96
CA PHE A 269 18.03 -7.26 -13.71
C PHE A 269 19.16 -7.78 -12.83
N PRO A 270 20.08 -8.57 -13.37
CA PRO A 270 21.30 -8.93 -12.64
C PRO A 270 22.16 -7.68 -12.41
N SER A 271 22.85 -7.64 -11.28
CA SER A 271 23.84 -6.60 -11.00
C SER A 271 25.02 -6.70 -11.96
N VAL A 272 25.55 -5.55 -12.39
CA VAL A 272 26.68 -5.47 -13.36
C VAL A 272 27.81 -4.69 -12.69
N ASP A 273 29.00 -5.28 -12.63
CA ASP A 273 30.22 -4.68 -12.06
C ASP A 273 30.01 -4.06 -10.65
N GLY A 274 29.19 -4.73 -9.83
CA GLY A 274 28.87 -4.28 -8.46
C GLY A 274 27.84 -3.14 -8.39
N ILE A 275 27.26 -2.73 -9.52
CA ILE A 275 26.19 -1.74 -9.59
C ILE A 275 24.83 -2.46 -9.57
N CYS A 276 23.96 -2.08 -8.66
CA CYS A 276 22.60 -2.59 -8.61
C CYS A 276 21.74 -1.96 -9.72
N VAL A 277 21.56 -2.71 -10.84
CA VAL A 277 20.78 -2.24 -12.00
C VAL A 277 19.30 -2.06 -11.63
N ASN A 278 18.75 -2.95 -10.81
CA ASN A 278 17.38 -2.78 -10.27
C ASN A 278 17.26 -1.45 -9.53
N GLY A 279 18.26 -1.10 -8.71
CA GLY A 279 18.26 0.17 -7.98
C GLY A 279 18.20 1.39 -8.91
N ILE A 280 18.88 1.37 -10.04
CA ILE A 280 18.77 2.43 -11.05
C ILE A 280 17.37 2.47 -11.64
N TYR A 281 16.82 1.31 -12.02
CA TYR A 281 15.45 1.20 -12.55
C TYR A 281 14.40 1.73 -11.56
N GLU A 282 14.48 1.31 -10.30
CA GLU A 282 13.62 1.73 -9.20
C GLU A 282 13.64 3.24 -9.03
N MET A 283 14.83 3.84 -9.00
CA MET A 283 14.97 5.30 -8.85
C MET A 283 14.43 6.05 -10.06
N CYS A 284 14.62 5.55 -11.27
CA CYS A 284 13.96 6.12 -12.47
C CYS A 284 12.43 6.08 -12.34
N CYS A 285 11.88 4.95 -11.91
CA CYS A 285 10.43 4.82 -11.69
C CYS A 285 9.93 5.80 -10.63
N ILE A 286 10.55 5.80 -9.43
CA ILE A 286 10.05 6.52 -8.26
C ILE A 286 10.28 8.03 -8.39
N MET A 287 11.43 8.45 -8.92
CA MET A 287 11.81 9.87 -8.96
C MET A 287 11.33 10.60 -10.21
N LEU A 288 11.17 9.89 -11.34
CA LEU A 288 10.85 10.53 -12.62
C LEU A 288 9.46 10.13 -13.11
N ILE A 289 9.17 8.83 -13.19
CA ILE A 289 7.97 8.34 -13.88
C ILE A 289 6.73 8.49 -13.00
N PHE A 290 6.77 8.07 -11.74
CA PHE A 290 5.63 8.17 -10.83
C PHE A 290 5.15 9.60 -10.61
N PRO A 291 6.01 10.61 -10.41
CA PRO A 291 5.58 12.01 -10.35
C PRO A 291 4.81 12.47 -11.58
N VAL A 292 5.26 12.06 -12.77
CA VAL A 292 4.57 12.37 -14.03
C VAL A 292 3.20 11.69 -14.10
N ILE A 293 3.12 10.41 -13.73
CA ILE A 293 1.84 9.67 -13.68
C ILE A 293 0.87 10.31 -12.70
N VAL A 294 1.34 10.70 -11.51
CA VAL A 294 0.51 11.36 -10.48
C VAL A 294 0.03 12.73 -10.99
N TRP A 295 0.91 13.52 -11.58
CA TRP A 295 0.58 14.83 -12.12
C TRP A 295 -0.44 14.74 -13.27
N LEU A 296 -0.20 13.83 -14.23
CA LEU A 296 -1.11 13.56 -15.34
C LEU A 296 -2.45 12.98 -14.87
N GLY A 297 -2.43 12.06 -13.91
CA GLY A 297 -3.63 11.47 -13.32
C GLY A 297 -4.48 12.50 -12.56
N ALA A 298 -3.84 13.43 -11.83
CA ALA A 298 -4.52 14.54 -11.17
C ALA A 298 -5.09 15.57 -12.17
N SER A 299 -4.47 15.69 -13.34
CA SER A 299 -4.91 16.57 -14.44
C SER A 299 -5.96 15.91 -15.34
N GLY A 300 -6.14 14.61 -15.23
CA GLY A 300 -6.97 13.84 -16.14
C GLY A 300 -8.46 13.99 -15.91
N VAL A 301 -9.21 13.81 -17.00
CA VAL A 301 -10.67 13.77 -16.98
C VAL A 301 -11.17 12.54 -17.71
N THR A 302 -12.11 11.81 -17.09
CA THR A 302 -12.86 10.75 -17.77
C THR A 302 -14.07 11.37 -18.44
N SER A 303 -14.28 11.08 -19.73
CA SER A 303 -15.37 11.66 -20.54
C SER A 303 -16.45 10.65 -20.92
N ASP A 304 -16.17 9.37 -20.78
CA ASP A 304 -17.10 8.28 -21.10
C ASP A 304 -17.52 7.50 -19.84
N LYS A 305 -18.72 6.87 -19.92
CA LYS A 305 -19.31 6.13 -18.80
C LYS A 305 -18.49 4.90 -18.39
N THR A 306 -17.86 4.23 -19.37
CA THR A 306 -17.08 3.00 -19.11
C THR A 306 -15.82 3.33 -18.33
N SER A 307 -15.00 4.28 -18.81
CA SER A 307 -13.78 4.71 -18.10
C SER A 307 -14.10 5.25 -16.71
N THR A 308 -15.19 6.00 -16.56
CA THR A 308 -15.65 6.51 -15.27
C THR A 308 -16.06 5.36 -14.32
N GLY A 309 -16.80 4.37 -14.84
CA GLY A 309 -17.23 3.21 -14.07
C GLY A 309 -16.06 2.33 -13.62
N VAL A 310 -15.14 2.02 -14.52
CA VAL A 310 -13.93 1.23 -14.21
C VAL A 310 -13.05 1.97 -13.21
N CYS A 311 -12.80 3.25 -13.43
CA CYS A 311 -12.01 4.10 -12.56
C CYS A 311 -12.58 4.12 -11.13
N LYS A 312 -13.91 4.30 -11.00
CA LYS A 312 -14.59 4.28 -9.71
C LYS A 312 -14.49 2.90 -9.04
N PHE A 313 -14.77 1.83 -9.77
CA PHE A 313 -14.70 0.47 -9.22
C PHE A 313 -13.31 0.15 -8.69
N LEU A 314 -12.27 0.38 -9.51
CA LEU A 314 -10.88 0.17 -9.10
C LEU A 314 -10.51 1.03 -7.89
N GLY A 315 -10.93 2.29 -7.88
CA GLY A 315 -10.70 3.18 -6.74
C GLY A 315 -11.34 2.69 -5.46
N ASP A 316 -12.60 2.26 -5.54
CA ASP A 316 -13.37 1.79 -4.40
C ASP A 316 -12.75 0.53 -3.78
N ILE A 317 -12.33 -0.44 -4.60
CA ILE A 317 -11.72 -1.70 -4.12
C ILE A 317 -10.24 -1.60 -3.77
N SER A 318 -9.55 -0.51 -4.14
CA SER A 318 -8.08 -0.42 -4.06
C SER A 318 -7.52 -0.74 -2.68
N TYR A 319 -8.03 -0.10 -1.64
CA TYR A 319 -7.59 -0.29 -0.27
C TYR A 319 -8.07 -1.63 0.32
N PRO A 320 -9.34 -2.04 0.18
CA PRO A 320 -9.76 -3.38 0.57
C PRO A 320 -8.92 -4.48 -0.09
N LEU A 321 -8.67 -4.41 -1.40
CA LEU A 321 -7.84 -5.39 -2.12
C LEU A 321 -6.43 -5.47 -1.54
N TYR A 322 -5.80 -4.32 -1.29
CA TYR A 322 -4.47 -4.26 -0.69
C TYR A 322 -4.42 -4.93 0.69
N ILE A 323 -5.50 -4.88 1.46
CA ILE A 323 -5.56 -5.49 2.78
C ILE A 323 -5.84 -7.00 2.72
N VAL A 324 -6.76 -7.43 1.85
CA VAL A 324 -7.25 -8.82 1.92
C VAL A 324 -6.43 -9.80 1.08
N HIS A 325 -5.58 -9.32 0.16
CA HIS A 325 -4.94 -10.21 -0.81
C HIS A 325 -3.91 -11.17 -0.17
N TYR A 326 -3.06 -10.67 0.71
CA TYR A 326 -1.92 -11.45 1.19
C TYR A 326 -2.31 -12.63 2.11
N PRO A 327 -3.32 -12.54 2.97
CA PRO A 327 -3.88 -13.71 3.61
C PRO A 327 -4.29 -14.83 2.64
N VAL A 328 -4.80 -14.49 1.46
CA VAL A 328 -5.10 -15.47 0.40
C VAL A 328 -3.81 -16.00 -0.24
N MET A 329 -2.80 -15.12 -0.42
CA MET A 329 -1.49 -15.53 -0.95
C MET A 329 -0.80 -16.54 -0.04
N TYR A 330 -0.92 -16.46 1.27
CA TYR A 330 -0.36 -17.47 2.18
C TYR A 330 -0.92 -18.88 1.91
N LEU A 331 -2.22 -18.99 1.61
CA LEU A 331 -2.82 -20.29 1.21
C LEU A 331 -2.30 -20.74 -0.15
N PHE A 332 -2.13 -19.81 -1.07
CA PHE A 332 -1.55 -20.09 -2.39
C PHE A 332 -0.11 -20.59 -2.27
N TYR A 333 0.74 -19.95 -1.45
CA TYR A 333 2.13 -20.38 -1.20
C TYR A 333 2.19 -21.77 -0.59
N ALA A 334 1.36 -22.05 0.44
CA ALA A 334 1.26 -23.38 1.02
C ALA A 334 0.82 -24.42 0.00
N TRP A 335 -0.10 -24.06 -0.92
CA TRP A 335 -0.54 -24.93 -2.00
C TRP A 335 0.58 -25.20 -3.03
N LEU A 336 1.36 -24.16 -3.40
CA LEU A 336 2.52 -24.33 -4.30
C LEU A 336 3.56 -25.28 -3.72
N ILE A 337 3.96 -25.07 -2.45
CA ILE A 337 4.92 -25.94 -1.75
C ILE A 337 4.44 -27.39 -1.73
N LYS A 338 3.17 -27.60 -1.35
CA LYS A 338 2.59 -28.94 -1.25
C LYS A 338 2.56 -29.69 -2.58
N ASN A 339 2.31 -28.99 -3.70
CA ASN A 339 2.18 -29.58 -5.02
C ASN A 339 3.47 -29.50 -5.85
N GLN A 340 4.51 -28.84 -5.35
CA GLN A 340 5.80 -28.64 -6.04
C GLN A 340 5.62 -27.99 -7.43
N LEU A 341 4.80 -26.94 -7.51
CA LEU A 341 4.49 -26.21 -8.74
C LEU A 341 5.03 -24.78 -8.61
N TYR A 342 5.87 -24.34 -9.55
CA TYR A 342 6.65 -23.11 -9.40
C TYR A 342 6.56 -22.17 -10.60
N THR A 343 5.72 -22.49 -11.58
CA THR A 343 5.60 -21.68 -12.79
C THR A 343 4.16 -21.27 -13.09
N LEU A 344 4.02 -20.12 -13.75
CA LEU A 344 2.71 -19.63 -14.16
C LEU A 344 2.05 -20.58 -15.17
N GLY A 345 2.81 -21.23 -16.04
CA GLY A 345 2.28 -22.16 -17.04
C GLY A 345 1.56 -23.35 -16.41
N GLU A 346 2.07 -23.86 -15.29
CA GLU A 346 1.48 -24.98 -14.54
C GLU A 346 0.30 -24.57 -13.67
N THR A 347 0.22 -23.29 -13.25
CA THR A 347 -0.66 -22.84 -12.17
C THR A 347 -1.67 -21.76 -12.57
N TRP A 348 -1.74 -21.38 -13.85
CA TRP A 348 -2.54 -20.24 -14.31
C TRP A 348 -4.03 -20.29 -13.90
N GLN A 349 -4.64 -21.49 -13.85
CA GLN A 349 -6.03 -21.63 -13.41
C GLN A 349 -6.18 -21.27 -11.93
N VAL A 350 -5.23 -21.73 -11.11
CA VAL A 350 -5.23 -21.41 -9.67
C VAL A 350 -4.94 -19.94 -9.46
N VAL A 351 -4.00 -19.37 -10.20
CA VAL A 351 -3.71 -17.92 -10.18
C VAL A 351 -4.96 -17.11 -10.56
N ALA A 352 -5.71 -17.53 -11.59
CA ALA A 352 -6.97 -16.89 -11.95
C ALA A 352 -8.01 -16.97 -10.81
N CYS A 353 -8.11 -18.13 -10.13
CA CYS A 353 -8.96 -18.30 -8.95
C CYS A 353 -8.49 -17.40 -7.78
N VAL A 354 -7.20 -17.28 -7.54
CA VAL A 354 -6.62 -16.38 -6.52
C VAL A 354 -7.00 -14.92 -6.81
N TYR A 355 -6.88 -14.48 -8.07
CA TYR A 355 -7.31 -13.15 -8.47
C TYR A 355 -8.80 -12.91 -8.25
N ALA A 356 -9.64 -13.83 -8.74
CA ALA A 356 -11.08 -13.73 -8.57
C ALA A 356 -11.46 -13.69 -7.09
N THR A 357 -10.87 -14.58 -6.27
CA THR A 357 -11.12 -14.62 -4.82
C THR A 357 -10.74 -13.29 -4.16
N ASN A 358 -9.57 -12.73 -4.48
CA ASN A 358 -9.11 -11.48 -3.92
C ASN A 358 -10.02 -10.30 -4.27
N VAL A 359 -10.45 -10.19 -5.54
CA VAL A 359 -11.36 -9.12 -5.98
C VAL A 359 -12.74 -9.26 -5.32
N LEU A 360 -13.29 -10.48 -5.27
CA LEU A 360 -14.58 -10.74 -4.64
C LEU A 360 -14.53 -10.47 -3.13
N LEU A 361 -13.49 -10.94 -2.46
CA LEU A 361 -13.28 -10.72 -1.02
C LEU A 361 -13.10 -9.23 -0.71
N ALA A 362 -12.33 -8.51 -1.53
CA ALA A 362 -12.16 -7.05 -1.39
C ALA A 362 -13.49 -6.31 -1.54
N TYR A 363 -14.29 -6.67 -2.53
CA TYR A 363 -15.60 -6.06 -2.74
C TYR A 363 -16.58 -6.40 -1.61
N ALA A 364 -16.60 -7.64 -1.15
CA ALA A 364 -17.41 -8.06 -0.01
C ALA A 364 -16.99 -7.32 1.28
N ALA A 365 -15.70 -7.28 1.57
CA ALA A 365 -15.16 -6.56 2.73
C ALA A 365 -15.49 -5.05 2.67
N LEU A 366 -15.41 -4.43 1.49
CA LEU A 366 -15.80 -3.04 1.28
C LEU A 366 -17.27 -2.83 1.63
N LYS A 367 -18.18 -3.62 1.03
CA LYS A 367 -19.62 -3.38 1.11
C LYS A 367 -20.24 -3.83 2.42
N LEU A 368 -19.81 -5.00 2.93
CA LEU A 368 -20.42 -5.61 4.10
C LEU A 368 -19.80 -5.11 5.42
N TYR A 369 -18.57 -4.62 5.38
CA TYR A 369 -17.86 -4.23 6.60
C TYR A 369 -17.31 -2.79 6.55
N ASP A 370 -16.43 -2.44 5.61
CA ASP A 370 -15.70 -1.16 5.63
C ASP A 370 -16.65 0.05 5.55
N GLU A 371 -17.53 0.11 4.56
CA GLU A 371 -18.48 1.21 4.40
C GLU A 371 -19.43 1.36 5.60
N PRO A 372 -20.06 0.29 6.14
CA PRO A 372 -20.91 0.38 7.34
C PRO A 372 -20.14 0.83 8.58
N VAL A 373 -18.97 0.22 8.84
CA VAL A 373 -18.17 0.52 10.03
C VAL A 373 -17.66 1.95 10.00
N ARG A 374 -17.14 2.41 8.85
CA ARG A 374 -16.68 3.80 8.70
C ARG A 374 -17.82 4.81 8.91
N ARG A 375 -19.01 4.54 8.37
CA ARG A 375 -20.18 5.40 8.61
C ARG A 375 -20.55 5.46 10.09
N TRP A 376 -20.58 4.31 10.77
CA TRP A 376 -20.86 4.22 12.18
C TRP A 376 -19.83 4.97 13.04
N LEU A 377 -18.53 4.74 12.77
CA LEU A 377 -17.43 5.42 13.48
C LEU A 377 -17.45 6.93 13.23
N ALA A 378 -17.68 7.38 12.00
CA ALA A 378 -17.75 8.79 11.68
C ALA A 378 -18.87 9.51 12.43
N ALA A 379 -20.03 8.86 12.53
CA ALA A 379 -21.16 9.37 13.32
C ALA A 379 -20.83 9.41 14.83
N LYS A 380 -20.27 8.32 15.37
CA LYS A 380 -19.92 8.22 16.81
C LYS A 380 -18.83 9.22 17.22
N LEU A 381 -17.82 9.41 16.37
CA LEU A 381 -16.71 10.34 16.61
C LEU A 381 -17.04 11.79 16.23
N ARG A 382 -18.27 12.05 15.77
CA ARG A 382 -18.74 13.38 15.32
C ARG A 382 -17.83 14.02 14.27
N ILE A 383 -17.33 13.21 13.34
CA ILE A 383 -16.48 13.69 12.26
C ILE A 383 -17.33 14.47 11.26
N GLY A 384 -16.98 15.77 11.04
CA GLY A 384 -17.70 16.66 10.13
C GLY A 384 -18.86 17.46 10.73
N VAL A 385 -19.16 17.28 12.01
CA VAL A 385 -20.12 18.16 12.72
C VAL A 385 -19.37 19.42 13.14
N LYS A 386 -19.83 20.58 12.67
CA LYS A 386 -19.35 21.88 13.21
C LYS A 386 -19.75 21.96 14.69
N LYS A 387 -18.79 22.25 15.56
CA LYS A 387 -19.07 22.75 16.91
C LYS A 387 -19.61 24.16 16.84
#